data_687f97b76ea6da86876259a0ba5f5678
#
_entry.id   687f97b76ea6da86876259a0ba5f5678
#
_cell.length_a   1.000
_cell.length_b   1.000
_cell.length_c   1.000
_cell.angle_alpha   90.00
_cell.angle_beta   90.00
_cell.angle_gamma   90.00
#
_symmetry.space_group_name_H-M   'P 1'
#
loop_
_entity.id
_entity.type
_entity.pdbx_description
1 polymer ?
#
loop_
_entity_poly.entity_id
_entity_poly.type
_entity_poly.pdbx_seq_one_letter_code
_entity_poly.pdbx_strand_id
1 'polypeptide(L)'
;MQLTETVHLVGSGQNGFSLTHPLDCHVYLLDGGTELALIDTGVGRDVPAIVGQIEAAGFRPSDITKILITHLHLDHAGGAAELQQLCGAEIVASQDVAGWLETGDEEAASLVAARQTGMYPVENRLRPVSSATGASGGDVIRVGSLAVTVVKADGHSQGHLAFLVDDGASPGDGLNRALFCGDALFFGGRILLQNIWDCSLEESIATVKRFATLEFTQFFPGHVSFSLQDGKRHVDAAMSHIQQLLPPPQHEA
;
A
#
# COMPACT_ATOMS: atom_id res chain seq x y z
N MET A 1 10.54 -10.21 7.38
CA MET A 1 10.24 -10.17 8.86
C MET A 1 8.78 -10.55 9.06
N GLN A 2 8.48 -11.62 9.80
CA GLN A 2 7.10 -12.00 10.10
C GLN A 2 6.48 -11.02 11.11
N LEU A 3 5.28 -10.50 10.83
CA LEU A 3 4.55 -9.57 11.67
C LEU A 3 3.38 -10.25 12.40
N THR A 4 2.65 -11.09 11.68
CA THR A 4 1.54 -11.91 12.20
C THR A 4 1.64 -13.30 11.60
N GLU A 5 0.67 -14.18 11.81
CA GLU A 5 0.64 -15.51 11.18
C GLU A 5 0.52 -15.42 9.65
N THR A 6 -0.16 -14.38 9.14
CA THR A 6 -0.48 -14.22 7.72
C THR A 6 0.19 -13.03 7.04
N VAL A 7 0.94 -12.18 7.77
CA VAL A 7 1.55 -10.95 7.26
C VAL A 7 3.05 -10.93 7.49
N HIS A 8 3.82 -10.70 6.43
CA HIS A 8 5.26 -10.50 6.48
C HIS A 8 5.64 -9.15 5.87
N LEU A 9 6.59 -8.44 6.47
CA LEU A 9 7.24 -7.27 5.88
C LEU A 9 8.45 -7.77 5.10
N VAL A 10 8.43 -7.59 3.76
CA VAL A 10 9.46 -8.07 2.83
C VAL A 10 10.17 -6.94 2.09
N GLY A 11 9.71 -5.70 2.23
CA GLY A 11 10.38 -4.49 1.74
C GLY A 11 10.15 -3.34 2.71
N SER A 12 11.15 -2.48 2.91
CA SER A 12 11.04 -1.26 3.70
C SER A 12 12.30 -0.43 3.54
N GLY A 13 12.15 0.83 3.15
CA GLY A 13 13.22 1.78 3.00
C GLY A 13 13.60 2.53 4.28
N GLN A 14 14.31 3.66 4.10
CA GLN A 14 14.82 4.47 5.21
C GLN A 14 13.72 5.13 6.05
N ASN A 15 12.55 5.40 5.46
CA ASN A 15 11.37 5.91 6.17
C ASN A 15 10.59 4.79 6.86
N GLY A 16 11.26 3.73 7.25
CA GLY A 16 10.72 2.57 7.93
C GLY A 16 11.81 1.74 8.61
N PHE A 17 11.99 0.50 8.18
CA PHE A 17 12.86 -0.47 8.86
C PHE A 17 14.18 -0.76 8.12
N SER A 18 14.44 -0.09 7.00
CA SER A 18 15.68 -0.23 6.20
C SER A 18 16.04 -1.67 5.83
N LEU A 19 15.06 -2.45 5.36
CA LEU A 19 15.23 -3.84 4.95
C LEU A 19 15.72 -3.99 3.51
N THR A 20 15.36 -3.01 2.64
CA THR A 20 15.62 -3.02 1.20
C THR A 20 16.12 -1.66 0.74
N HIS A 21 15.86 -1.26 -0.52
CA HIS A 21 16.36 0.01 -1.04
C HIS A 21 15.84 1.21 -0.20
N PRO A 22 16.68 2.23 0.08
CA PRO A 22 16.29 3.35 0.95
C PRO A 22 15.01 4.09 0.56
N LEU A 23 14.66 4.10 -0.72
CA LEU A 23 13.45 4.76 -1.23
C LEU A 23 12.22 3.83 -1.29
N ASP A 24 12.29 2.59 -0.83
CA ASP A 24 11.14 1.70 -0.82
C ASP A 24 10.12 2.11 0.24
N CYS A 25 8.83 1.96 -0.07
CA CYS A 25 7.76 1.88 0.91
C CYS A 25 7.84 0.56 1.70
N HIS A 26 6.92 0.34 2.62
CA HIS A 26 6.67 -0.99 3.17
C HIS A 26 6.02 -1.88 2.11
N VAL A 27 6.69 -2.97 1.77
CA VAL A 27 6.13 -4.03 0.93
C VAL A 27 5.72 -5.18 1.84
N TYR A 28 4.42 -5.49 1.84
CA TYR A 28 3.89 -6.57 2.66
C TYR A 28 3.59 -7.79 1.81
N LEU A 29 3.90 -8.97 2.35
CA LEU A 29 3.49 -10.25 1.79
C LEU A 29 2.35 -10.81 2.64
N LEU A 30 1.26 -11.18 1.99
CA LEU A 30 0.12 -11.87 2.57
C LEU A 30 0.25 -13.36 2.30
N ASP A 31 0.22 -14.15 3.37
CA ASP A 31 0.19 -15.61 3.31
C ASP A 31 -1.23 -16.13 3.47
N GLY A 32 -1.85 -16.51 2.36
CA GLY A 32 -3.17 -17.15 2.31
C GLY A 32 -3.12 -18.68 2.34
N GLY A 33 -1.96 -19.26 2.66
CA GLY A 33 -1.74 -20.70 2.73
C GLY A 33 -1.46 -21.32 1.35
N THR A 34 -2.40 -21.30 0.44
CA THR A 34 -2.26 -21.85 -0.92
C THR A 34 -1.86 -20.82 -1.96
N GLU A 35 -2.04 -19.57 -1.68
CA GLU A 35 -1.71 -18.44 -2.54
C GLU A 35 -1.06 -17.32 -1.71
N LEU A 36 -0.13 -16.61 -2.32
CA LEU A 36 0.49 -15.43 -1.74
C LEU A 36 0.09 -14.18 -2.52
N ALA A 37 0.08 -13.03 -1.84
CA ALA A 37 -0.01 -11.74 -2.51
C ALA A 37 1.02 -10.76 -1.95
N LEU A 38 1.46 -9.81 -2.79
CA LEU A 38 2.17 -8.62 -2.32
C LEU A 38 1.20 -7.45 -2.22
N ILE A 39 1.41 -6.58 -1.24
CA ILE A 39 0.86 -5.23 -1.20
C ILE A 39 2.03 -4.27 -1.42
N ASP A 40 1.96 -3.54 -2.53
CA ASP A 40 2.98 -2.67 -3.10
C ASP A 40 4.28 -3.40 -3.51
N THR A 41 5.23 -2.67 -4.10
CA THR A 41 6.36 -3.28 -4.82
C THR A 41 7.69 -2.55 -4.63
N GLY A 42 7.72 -1.49 -3.82
CA GLY A 42 8.90 -0.66 -3.67
C GLY A 42 9.19 0.22 -4.91
N VAL A 43 10.30 0.93 -4.85
CA VAL A 43 10.74 1.91 -5.87
C VAL A 43 11.25 1.26 -7.17
N GLY A 44 11.46 -0.06 -7.16
CA GLY A 44 11.95 -0.81 -8.32
C GLY A 44 13.45 -0.64 -8.61
N ARG A 45 14.25 -0.23 -7.63
CA ARG A 45 15.71 -0.07 -7.77
C ARG A 45 16.50 -1.29 -7.34
N ASP A 46 15.93 -2.07 -6.43
CA ASP A 46 16.56 -3.29 -5.89
C ASP A 46 15.47 -4.36 -5.61
N VAL A 47 14.74 -4.74 -6.65
CA VAL A 47 13.76 -5.83 -6.58
C VAL A 47 14.38 -7.13 -6.07
N PRO A 48 15.65 -7.49 -6.42
CA PRO A 48 16.32 -8.65 -5.84
C PRO A 48 16.39 -8.64 -4.31
N ALA A 49 16.51 -7.48 -3.67
CA ALA A 49 16.49 -7.40 -2.20
C ALA A 49 15.12 -7.79 -1.63
N ILE A 50 14.02 -7.36 -2.26
CA ILE A 50 12.64 -7.75 -1.87
C ILE A 50 12.47 -9.27 -2.06
N VAL A 51 12.90 -9.79 -3.21
CA VAL A 51 12.87 -11.25 -3.49
C VAL A 51 13.66 -12.03 -2.44
N GLY A 52 14.85 -11.55 -2.09
CA GLY A 52 15.66 -12.17 -1.02
C GLY A 52 14.96 -12.19 0.34
N GLN A 53 14.18 -11.16 0.69
CA GLN A 53 13.39 -11.15 1.92
C GLN A 53 12.20 -12.13 1.86
N ILE A 54 11.58 -12.32 0.69
CA ILE A 54 10.52 -13.31 0.46
C ILE A 54 11.08 -14.72 0.65
N GLU A 55 12.24 -15.01 0.03
CA GLU A 55 12.91 -16.31 0.15
C GLU A 55 13.41 -16.58 1.58
N ALA A 56 13.95 -15.57 2.25
CA ALA A 56 14.36 -15.66 3.65
C ALA A 56 13.19 -15.91 4.62
N ALA A 57 11.98 -15.50 4.23
CA ALA A 57 10.75 -15.82 4.95
C ALA A 57 10.24 -17.25 4.68
N GLY A 58 10.87 -18.00 3.77
CA GLY A 58 10.54 -19.39 3.43
C GLY A 58 9.56 -19.53 2.25
N PHE A 59 9.28 -18.46 1.53
CA PHE A 59 8.35 -18.46 0.40
C PHE A 59 9.09 -18.43 -0.93
N ARG A 60 8.43 -18.85 -2.00
CA ARG A 60 8.96 -18.76 -3.36
C ARG A 60 8.26 -17.63 -4.11
N PRO A 61 8.98 -16.77 -4.85
CA PRO A 61 8.36 -15.73 -5.68
C PRO A 61 7.30 -16.27 -6.65
N SER A 62 7.49 -17.52 -7.13
CA SER A 62 6.51 -18.19 -8.02
C SER A 62 5.17 -18.52 -7.35
N ASP A 63 5.08 -18.50 -6.03
CA ASP A 63 3.83 -18.76 -5.30
C ASP A 63 3.00 -17.49 -5.10
N ILE A 64 3.55 -16.32 -5.47
CA ILE A 64 2.85 -15.04 -5.47
C ILE A 64 1.94 -14.99 -6.69
N THR A 65 0.64 -15.00 -6.46
CA THR A 65 -0.38 -15.00 -7.52
C THR A 65 -0.93 -13.61 -7.79
N LYS A 66 -0.81 -12.68 -6.83
CA LYS A 66 -1.33 -11.32 -6.93
C LYS A 66 -0.37 -10.28 -6.39
N ILE A 67 -0.40 -9.11 -7.01
CA ILE A 67 0.26 -7.89 -6.54
C ILE A 67 -0.82 -6.82 -6.43
N LEU A 68 -1.09 -6.37 -5.22
CA LEU A 68 -2.11 -5.37 -4.91
C LEU A 68 -1.42 -4.02 -4.75
N ILE A 69 -1.68 -3.09 -5.67
CA ILE A 69 -1.06 -1.76 -5.66
C ILE A 69 -2.00 -0.79 -4.97
N THR A 70 -1.51 -0.11 -3.93
CA THR A 70 -2.27 0.90 -3.22
C THR A 70 -2.46 2.15 -4.06
N HIS A 71 -1.39 2.68 -4.65
CA HIS A 71 -1.41 3.87 -5.50
C HIS A 71 -0.18 3.94 -6.42
N LEU A 72 -0.15 4.95 -7.30
CA LEU A 72 0.80 4.99 -8.41
C LEU A 72 2.17 5.61 -8.07
N HIS A 73 2.40 6.20 -6.89
CA HIS A 73 3.70 6.79 -6.58
C HIS A 73 4.82 5.76 -6.70
N LEU A 74 5.99 6.24 -7.14
CA LEU A 74 7.05 5.34 -7.62
C LEU A 74 7.57 4.37 -6.55
N ASP A 75 7.64 4.81 -5.30
CA ASP A 75 8.10 3.99 -4.18
C ASP A 75 7.13 2.85 -3.79
N HIS A 76 5.90 2.88 -4.32
CA HIS A 76 4.89 1.84 -4.18
C HIS A 76 4.76 0.97 -5.44
N ALA A 77 4.78 1.60 -6.62
CA ALA A 77 4.49 0.93 -7.88
C ALA A 77 5.72 0.65 -8.75
N GLY A 78 6.88 1.18 -8.40
CA GLY A 78 8.09 1.14 -9.25
C GLY A 78 8.61 -0.25 -9.54
N GLY A 79 8.45 -1.20 -8.62
CA GLY A 79 8.85 -2.60 -8.79
C GLY A 79 7.83 -3.48 -9.50
N ALA A 80 6.63 -2.97 -9.80
CA ALA A 80 5.49 -3.76 -10.28
C ALA A 80 5.80 -4.56 -11.56
N ALA A 81 6.41 -3.92 -12.56
CA ALA A 81 6.71 -4.58 -13.83
C ALA A 81 7.71 -5.74 -13.68
N GLU A 82 8.75 -5.56 -12.86
CA GLU A 82 9.77 -6.59 -12.66
C GLU A 82 9.23 -7.74 -11.78
N LEU A 83 8.51 -7.43 -10.71
CA LEU A 83 7.87 -8.44 -9.86
C LEU A 83 6.78 -9.20 -10.62
N GLN A 84 5.97 -8.54 -11.48
CA GLN A 84 5.03 -9.22 -12.35
C GLN A 84 5.72 -10.25 -13.25
N GLN A 85 6.83 -9.86 -13.86
CA GLN A 85 7.60 -10.75 -14.74
C GLN A 85 8.22 -11.93 -13.97
N LEU A 86 8.74 -11.70 -12.77
CA LEU A 86 9.37 -12.73 -11.94
C LEU A 86 8.37 -13.73 -11.36
N CYS A 87 7.22 -13.23 -10.89
CA CYS A 87 6.22 -14.05 -10.20
C CYS A 87 5.15 -14.62 -11.15
N GLY A 88 4.91 -13.98 -12.30
CA GLY A 88 3.76 -14.29 -13.16
C GLY A 88 2.43 -13.84 -12.52
N ALA A 89 2.48 -12.90 -11.58
CA ALA A 89 1.35 -12.49 -10.76
C ALA A 89 0.40 -11.54 -11.51
N GLU A 90 -0.90 -11.62 -11.18
CA GLU A 90 -1.89 -10.62 -11.56
C GLU A 90 -1.66 -9.34 -10.76
N ILE A 91 -1.56 -8.18 -11.44
CA ILE A 91 -1.56 -6.88 -10.78
C ILE A 91 -3.00 -6.41 -10.64
N VAL A 92 -3.37 -5.99 -9.43
CA VAL A 92 -4.68 -5.39 -9.13
C VAL A 92 -4.46 -4.00 -8.54
N ALA A 93 -5.12 -3.00 -9.12
CA ALA A 93 -5.09 -1.61 -8.70
C ALA A 93 -6.46 -0.96 -8.92
N SER A 94 -6.64 0.32 -8.63
CA SER A 94 -7.85 1.02 -9.06
C SER A 94 -7.90 1.10 -10.60
N GLN A 95 -9.09 1.36 -11.15
CA GLN A 95 -9.28 1.39 -12.61
C GLN A 95 -8.33 2.39 -13.30
N ASP A 96 -8.15 3.57 -12.70
CA ASP A 96 -7.26 4.61 -13.26
C ASP A 96 -5.80 4.17 -13.13
N VAL A 97 -5.38 3.70 -11.94
CA VAL A 97 -4.00 3.26 -11.67
C VAL A 97 -3.62 2.07 -12.56
N ALA A 98 -4.54 1.12 -12.81
CA ALA A 98 -4.30 0.00 -13.72
C ALA A 98 -3.95 0.49 -15.13
N GLY A 99 -4.72 1.43 -15.68
CA GLY A 99 -4.42 2.00 -17.01
C GLY A 99 -3.11 2.79 -17.06
N TRP A 100 -2.77 3.52 -16.00
CA TRP A 100 -1.51 4.24 -15.91
C TRP A 100 -0.29 3.32 -15.74
N LEU A 101 -0.46 2.21 -15.02
CA LEU A 101 0.58 1.18 -14.90
C LEU A 101 0.87 0.51 -16.25
N GLU A 102 -0.16 0.20 -17.04
CA GLU A 102 0.01 -0.40 -18.38
C GLU A 102 0.72 0.51 -19.37
N THR A 103 0.60 1.84 -19.21
CA THR A 103 1.27 2.83 -20.03
C THR A 103 2.59 3.32 -19.47
N GLY A 104 2.86 3.09 -18.18
CA GLY A 104 4.00 3.66 -17.47
C GLY A 104 3.89 5.19 -17.36
N ASP A 105 2.71 5.71 -17.03
CA ASP A 105 2.41 7.14 -17.04
C ASP A 105 3.09 7.87 -15.85
N GLU A 106 4.25 8.47 -16.13
CA GLU A 106 5.06 9.18 -15.13
C GLU A 106 4.44 10.52 -14.68
N GLU A 107 3.61 11.15 -15.52
CA GLU A 107 2.87 12.35 -15.13
C GLU A 107 1.76 12.01 -14.14
N ALA A 108 0.99 10.97 -14.42
CA ALA A 108 -0.03 10.45 -13.51
C ALA A 108 0.56 10.00 -12.17
N ALA A 109 1.77 9.45 -12.17
CA ALA A 109 2.52 9.08 -10.97
C ALA A 109 3.12 10.25 -10.18
N SER A 110 2.89 11.50 -10.60
CA SER A 110 3.56 12.70 -10.08
C SER A 110 5.10 12.62 -10.08
N LEU A 111 5.67 11.65 -10.82
CA LEU A 111 7.11 11.37 -10.84
C LEU A 111 7.92 12.49 -11.48
N VAL A 112 7.36 13.16 -12.48
CA VAL A 112 8.01 14.32 -13.12
C VAL A 112 8.20 15.45 -12.12
N ALA A 113 7.18 15.77 -11.32
CA ALA A 113 7.25 16.76 -10.25
C ALA A 113 8.23 16.34 -9.14
N ALA A 114 8.19 15.08 -8.73
CA ALA A 114 9.08 14.54 -7.69
C ALA A 114 10.57 14.57 -8.10
N ARG A 115 10.90 14.35 -9.38
CA ARG A 115 12.27 14.53 -9.89
C ARG A 115 12.71 15.99 -9.86
N GLN A 116 11.82 16.93 -10.16
CA GLN A 116 12.13 18.36 -10.14
C GLN A 116 12.48 18.87 -8.73
N THR A 117 11.90 18.27 -7.69
CA THR A 117 12.23 18.58 -6.29
C THR A 117 13.46 17.82 -5.77
N GLY A 118 14.01 16.89 -6.56
CA GLY A 118 15.14 16.06 -6.17
C GLY A 118 14.77 14.86 -5.28
N MET A 119 13.48 14.56 -5.10
CA MET A 119 13.02 13.41 -4.32
C MET A 119 13.49 12.10 -4.97
N TYR A 120 13.40 12.00 -6.29
CA TYR A 120 13.90 10.85 -7.04
C TYR A 120 15.02 11.23 -8.01
N PRO A 121 16.08 10.41 -8.11
CA PRO A 121 17.06 10.52 -9.19
C PRO A 121 16.41 10.48 -10.58
N VAL A 122 17.00 11.18 -11.54
CA VAL A 122 16.42 11.31 -12.90
C VAL A 122 16.35 10.00 -13.66
N GLU A 123 17.13 9.00 -13.29
CA GLU A 123 17.13 7.65 -13.88
C GLU A 123 16.01 6.74 -13.38
N ASN A 124 15.32 7.11 -12.29
CA ASN A 124 14.17 6.35 -11.83
C ASN A 124 13.03 6.45 -12.83
N ARG A 125 12.44 5.33 -13.19
CA ARG A 125 11.38 5.22 -14.21
C ARG A 125 10.23 4.37 -13.69
N LEU A 126 9.01 4.76 -14.03
CA LEU A 126 7.85 3.88 -13.94
C LEU A 126 7.80 3.02 -15.20
N ARG A 127 8.09 1.73 -15.05
CA ARG A 127 8.08 0.78 -16.17
C ARG A 127 6.65 0.28 -16.39
N PRO A 128 6.17 0.23 -17.65
CA PRO A 128 4.87 -0.31 -17.95
C PRO A 128 4.77 -1.79 -17.57
N VAL A 129 3.66 -2.18 -16.99
CA VAL A 129 3.32 -3.58 -16.70
C VAL A 129 2.68 -4.23 -17.92
N SER A 130 2.68 -5.57 -18.00
CA SER A 130 2.10 -6.28 -19.14
C SER A 130 0.57 -6.20 -19.17
N SER A 131 -0.05 -6.20 -17.99
CA SER A 131 -1.49 -6.03 -17.78
C SER A 131 -1.77 -5.74 -16.31
N ALA A 132 -2.87 -5.03 -16.03
CA ALA A 132 -3.37 -4.82 -14.68
C ALA A 132 -4.90 -4.89 -14.66
N THR A 133 -5.46 -5.43 -13.59
CA THR A 133 -6.91 -5.53 -13.39
C THR A 133 -7.38 -4.36 -12.53
N GLY A 134 -8.40 -3.65 -13.00
CA GLY A 134 -9.04 -2.57 -12.25
C GLY A 134 -9.98 -3.10 -11.18
N ALA A 135 -9.86 -2.58 -9.96
CA ALA A 135 -10.74 -2.88 -8.82
C ALA A 135 -11.41 -1.61 -8.28
N SER A 136 -12.52 -1.79 -7.62
CA SER A 136 -13.34 -0.73 -7.04
C SER A 136 -13.62 -0.96 -5.57
N GLY A 137 -13.91 0.11 -4.83
CA GLY A 137 -14.30 -0.01 -3.42
C GLY A 137 -15.51 -0.93 -3.24
N GLY A 138 -15.37 -1.90 -2.34
CA GLY A 138 -16.35 -2.96 -2.07
C GLY A 138 -16.04 -4.29 -2.75
N ASP A 139 -15.16 -4.34 -3.74
CA ASP A 139 -14.73 -5.60 -4.34
C ASP A 139 -14.01 -6.47 -3.32
N VAL A 140 -14.11 -7.78 -3.46
CA VAL A 140 -13.43 -8.74 -2.59
C VAL A 140 -12.51 -9.62 -3.43
N ILE A 141 -11.22 -9.50 -3.17
CA ILE A 141 -10.15 -10.28 -3.80
C ILE A 141 -9.85 -11.48 -2.88
N ARG A 142 -9.76 -12.69 -3.45
CA ARG A 142 -9.34 -13.87 -2.71
C ARG A 142 -7.84 -14.11 -2.87
N VAL A 143 -7.16 -14.40 -1.74
CA VAL A 143 -5.78 -14.82 -1.69
C VAL A 143 -5.73 -16.06 -0.81
N GLY A 144 -5.86 -17.24 -1.40
CA GLY A 144 -6.04 -18.48 -0.66
C GLY A 144 -7.20 -18.41 0.33
N SER A 145 -6.92 -18.56 1.62
CA SER A 145 -7.93 -18.45 2.70
C SER A 145 -8.35 -17.02 3.03
N LEU A 146 -7.56 -16.01 2.63
CA LEU A 146 -7.80 -14.62 2.98
C LEU A 146 -8.87 -13.97 2.10
N ALA A 147 -9.68 -13.11 2.71
CA ALA A 147 -10.59 -12.21 2.01
C ALA A 147 -10.07 -10.78 2.11
N VAL A 148 -9.73 -10.17 0.98
CA VAL A 148 -9.22 -8.82 0.87
C VAL A 148 -10.29 -7.91 0.31
N THR A 149 -10.91 -7.10 1.16
CA THR A 149 -11.90 -6.09 0.74
C THR A 149 -11.18 -4.83 0.28
N VAL A 150 -11.47 -4.41 -0.94
CA VAL A 150 -10.97 -3.16 -1.52
C VAL A 150 -11.70 -1.98 -0.90
N VAL A 151 -10.96 -0.98 -0.45
CA VAL A 151 -11.49 0.25 0.15
C VAL A 151 -10.97 1.44 -0.63
N LYS A 152 -11.86 2.29 -1.13
CA LYS A 152 -11.47 3.55 -1.78
C LYS A 152 -10.75 4.45 -0.76
N ALA A 153 -9.57 4.99 -1.10
CA ALA A 153 -8.71 5.71 -0.16
C ALA A 153 -8.01 6.94 -0.79
N ASP A 154 -8.70 7.62 -1.72
CA ASP A 154 -8.17 8.84 -2.35
C ASP A 154 -7.81 9.92 -1.32
N GLY A 155 -6.94 10.82 -1.72
CA GLY A 155 -6.55 11.99 -0.94
C GLY A 155 -5.06 12.25 -0.97
N HIS A 156 -4.23 11.27 -0.63
CA HIS A 156 -2.78 11.32 -0.84
C HIS A 156 -2.44 11.25 -2.33
N SER A 157 -3.13 10.39 -3.06
CA SER A 157 -3.02 10.22 -4.50
C SER A 157 -4.38 9.87 -5.09
N GLN A 158 -4.62 10.25 -6.35
CA GLN A 158 -5.83 9.86 -7.08
C GLN A 158 -5.80 8.37 -7.40
N GLY A 159 -6.96 7.71 -7.23
CA GLY A 159 -7.09 6.27 -7.45
C GLY A 159 -6.47 5.42 -6.35
N HIS A 160 -6.15 6.00 -5.21
CA HIS A 160 -5.61 5.28 -4.07
C HIS A 160 -6.60 4.27 -3.52
N LEU A 161 -6.13 3.03 -3.27
CA LEU A 161 -6.86 1.95 -2.61
C LEU A 161 -6.21 1.59 -1.28
N ALA A 162 -7.02 1.23 -0.32
CA ALA A 162 -6.62 0.50 0.87
C ALA A 162 -7.21 -0.92 0.81
N PHE A 163 -6.59 -1.84 1.54
CA PHE A 163 -6.99 -3.25 1.57
C PHE A 163 -7.30 -3.66 2.99
N LEU A 164 -8.56 -4.04 3.24
CA LEU A 164 -8.98 -4.61 4.52
C LEU A 164 -8.93 -6.13 4.40
N VAL A 165 -7.96 -6.75 5.05
CA VAL A 165 -7.72 -8.19 5.02
C VAL A 165 -8.38 -8.85 6.20
N ASP A 166 -9.16 -9.91 5.92
CA ASP A 166 -9.82 -10.77 6.91
C ASP A 166 -9.23 -12.18 6.77
N ASP A 167 -8.62 -12.70 7.82
CA ASP A 167 -8.02 -14.04 7.81
C ASP A 167 -9.04 -15.17 8.05
N GLY A 168 -10.29 -14.82 8.33
CA GLY A 168 -11.39 -15.78 8.54
C GLY A 168 -11.28 -16.61 9.83
N ALA A 169 -10.25 -16.38 10.66
CA ALA A 169 -10.02 -17.21 11.86
C ALA A 169 -11.06 -16.97 12.96
N SER A 170 -11.72 -15.82 12.93
CA SER A 170 -12.77 -15.48 13.90
C SER A 170 -13.93 -14.75 13.21
N PRO A 171 -14.89 -15.47 12.62
CA PRO A 171 -16.03 -14.85 11.99
C PRO A 171 -16.87 -14.08 13.03
N GLY A 172 -16.84 -12.75 12.96
CA GLY A 172 -17.81 -11.90 13.66
C GLY A 172 -17.29 -11.04 14.81
N ASP A 173 -16.07 -11.22 15.31
CA ASP A 173 -15.54 -10.37 16.40
C ASP A 173 -14.61 -9.24 15.93
N GLY A 174 -14.25 -9.20 14.63
CA GLY A 174 -13.39 -8.16 14.05
C GLY A 174 -11.95 -8.13 14.57
N LEU A 175 -11.57 -9.10 15.42
CA LEU A 175 -10.32 -9.07 16.15
C LEU A 175 -9.07 -9.38 15.30
N ASN A 176 -9.24 -9.96 14.11
CA ASN A 176 -8.13 -10.36 13.24
C ASN A 176 -8.16 -9.71 11.86
N ARG A 177 -8.70 -8.48 11.77
CA ARG A 177 -8.66 -7.71 10.52
C ARG A 177 -7.49 -6.75 10.49
N ALA A 178 -6.85 -6.69 9.34
CA ALA A 178 -5.72 -5.83 9.06
C ALA A 178 -6.07 -4.80 7.99
N LEU A 179 -5.87 -3.51 8.28
CA LEU A 179 -6.01 -2.44 7.31
C LEU A 179 -4.64 -2.07 6.74
N PHE A 180 -4.41 -2.33 5.45
CA PHE A 180 -3.28 -1.84 4.67
C PHE A 180 -3.71 -0.57 3.96
N CYS A 181 -3.26 0.56 4.43
CA CYS A 181 -3.78 1.85 3.99
C CYS A 181 -2.84 2.63 3.07
N GLY A 182 -1.69 2.05 2.66
CA GLY A 182 -0.69 2.79 1.88
C GLY A 182 -0.39 4.11 2.56
N ASP A 183 -0.41 5.19 1.79
CA ASP A 183 -0.09 6.54 2.26
C ASP A 183 -1.33 7.39 2.58
N ALA A 184 -2.50 6.78 2.58
CA ALA A 184 -3.74 7.49 2.93
C ALA A 184 -3.80 7.93 4.40
N LEU A 185 -3.12 7.19 5.30
CA LEU A 185 -3.01 7.52 6.72
C LEU A 185 -1.76 6.87 7.32
N PHE A 186 -1.04 7.61 8.16
CA PHE A 186 0.16 7.15 8.84
C PHE A 186 -0.04 6.97 10.35
N PHE A 187 0.95 6.34 10.98
CA PHE A 187 0.99 6.16 12.43
C PHE A 187 0.74 7.47 13.17
N GLY A 188 -0.08 7.44 14.20
CA GLY A 188 -0.49 8.62 14.94
C GLY A 188 -1.59 9.46 14.29
N GLY A 189 -2.24 8.95 13.23
CA GLY A 189 -3.35 9.65 12.56
C GLY A 189 -2.89 10.80 11.67
N ARG A 190 -1.68 10.71 11.14
CA ARG A 190 -1.07 11.73 10.27
C ARG A 190 -1.43 11.48 8.81
N ILE A 191 -1.53 12.57 8.03
CA ILE A 191 -1.67 12.53 6.56
C ILE A 191 -0.48 13.24 5.94
N LEU A 192 -0.19 12.95 4.67
CA LEU A 192 0.82 13.66 3.89
C LEU A 192 0.13 14.43 2.76
N LEU A 193 0.11 15.75 2.89
CA LEU A 193 -0.35 16.63 1.82
C LEU A 193 0.85 17.16 1.03
N GLN A 194 0.78 17.01 -0.27
CA GLN A 194 1.78 17.44 -1.22
C GLN A 194 1.15 18.41 -2.22
N ASN A 195 1.93 19.36 -2.71
CA ASN A 195 1.48 20.29 -3.76
C ASN A 195 1.66 19.65 -5.13
N ILE A 196 0.92 18.57 -5.38
CA ILE A 196 0.88 17.82 -6.64
C ILE A 196 -0.58 17.69 -7.11
N TRP A 197 -0.76 17.36 -8.38
CA TRP A 197 -2.08 17.38 -9.02
C TRP A 197 -3.07 16.37 -8.43
N ASP A 198 -2.58 15.23 -7.93
CA ASP A 198 -3.36 14.09 -7.46
C ASP A 198 -3.60 14.08 -5.95
N CYS A 199 -3.11 15.09 -5.20
CA CYS A 199 -3.29 15.20 -3.75
C CYS A 199 -4.45 16.15 -3.40
N SER A 200 -5.32 15.72 -2.47
CA SER A 200 -6.53 16.46 -2.04
C SER A 200 -6.80 16.30 -0.55
N LEU A 201 -6.85 17.43 0.17
CA LEU A 201 -7.25 17.43 1.59
C LEU A 201 -8.70 16.98 1.78
N GLU A 202 -9.61 17.38 0.88
CA GLU A 202 -11.04 17.02 0.97
C GLU A 202 -11.22 15.50 0.88
N GLU A 203 -10.55 14.87 -0.10
CA GLU A 203 -10.59 13.41 -0.25
C GLU A 203 -9.88 12.70 0.91
N SER A 204 -8.77 13.24 1.43
CA SER A 204 -8.10 12.68 2.62
C SER A 204 -9.03 12.65 3.83
N ILE A 205 -9.80 13.73 4.07
CA ILE A 205 -10.80 13.78 5.13
C ILE A 205 -11.92 12.77 4.89
N ALA A 206 -12.40 12.63 3.64
CA ALA A 206 -13.42 11.65 3.28
C ALA A 206 -12.91 10.21 3.51
N THR A 207 -11.66 9.95 3.19
CA THR A 207 -11.01 8.64 3.40
C THR A 207 -10.85 8.32 4.89
N VAL A 208 -10.39 9.26 5.72
CA VAL A 208 -10.33 9.06 7.18
C VAL A 208 -11.71 8.76 7.77
N LYS A 209 -12.76 9.49 7.34
CA LYS A 209 -14.15 9.21 7.74
C LYS A 209 -14.60 7.81 7.33
N ARG A 210 -14.20 7.35 6.13
CA ARG A 210 -14.49 5.99 5.66
C ARG A 210 -13.78 4.95 6.52
N PHE A 211 -12.49 5.14 6.82
CA PHE A 211 -11.75 4.24 7.70
C PHE A 211 -12.35 4.18 9.11
N ALA A 212 -12.95 5.27 9.60
CA ALA A 212 -13.62 5.29 10.89
C ALA A 212 -14.83 4.34 10.96
N THR A 213 -15.44 3.99 9.82
CA THR A 213 -16.56 3.03 9.76
C THR A 213 -16.11 1.56 9.67
N LEU A 214 -14.82 1.30 9.48
CA LEU A 214 -14.28 -0.05 9.35
C LEU A 214 -13.92 -0.62 10.73
N GLU A 215 -14.06 -1.91 10.89
CA GLU A 215 -13.59 -2.64 12.07
C GLU A 215 -12.30 -3.39 11.72
N PHE A 216 -11.22 -3.08 12.43
CA PHE A 216 -9.89 -3.72 12.32
C PHE A 216 -9.08 -3.48 13.59
N THR A 217 -8.09 -4.33 13.82
CA THR A 217 -7.17 -4.24 14.98
C THR A 217 -5.74 -3.95 14.54
N GLN A 218 -5.35 -4.38 13.33
CA GLN A 218 -4.01 -4.23 12.81
C GLN A 218 -3.98 -3.10 11.76
N PHE A 219 -2.93 -2.29 11.80
CA PHE A 219 -2.80 -1.11 10.94
C PHE A 219 -1.42 -1.11 10.26
N PHE A 220 -1.41 -1.15 8.94
CA PHE A 220 -0.23 -1.29 8.10
C PHE A 220 -0.17 -0.16 7.06
N PRO A 221 0.47 0.98 7.36
CA PRO A 221 0.68 2.06 6.38
C PRO A 221 1.88 1.76 5.46
N GLY A 222 2.06 2.60 4.43
CA GLY A 222 3.16 2.48 3.48
C GLY A 222 4.52 2.86 4.05
N HIS A 223 4.58 3.64 5.13
CA HIS A 223 5.83 4.11 5.73
C HIS A 223 5.74 4.22 7.26
N VAL A 224 6.89 4.48 7.89
CA VAL A 224 7.13 4.79 9.29
C VAL A 224 6.95 3.58 10.19
N SER A 225 5.80 3.40 10.78
CA SER A 225 5.53 2.35 11.75
C SER A 225 4.11 1.79 11.56
N PHE A 226 3.89 0.59 12.02
CA PHE A 226 2.62 -0.10 11.97
C PHE A 226 2.12 -0.44 13.40
N SER A 227 0.90 -0.94 13.53
CA SER A 227 0.35 -1.44 14.79
C SER A 227 -0.23 -2.82 14.61
N LEU A 228 0.21 -3.77 15.42
CA LEU A 228 -0.29 -5.15 15.44
C LEU A 228 -1.56 -5.28 16.29
N GLN A 229 -1.84 -4.30 17.12
CA GLN A 229 -3.03 -4.22 17.98
C GLN A 229 -3.47 -2.76 18.09
N ASP A 230 -4.76 -2.55 18.39
CA ASP A 230 -5.32 -1.20 18.61
C ASP A 230 -5.04 -0.22 17.45
N GLY A 231 -5.03 -0.73 16.21
CA GLY A 231 -4.76 0.07 15.01
C GLY A 231 -5.79 1.16 14.76
N LYS A 232 -7.03 0.96 15.20
CA LYS A 232 -8.12 1.93 15.07
C LYS A 232 -7.79 3.29 15.72
N ARG A 233 -6.96 3.31 16.77
CA ARG A 233 -6.52 4.55 17.45
C ARG A 233 -5.91 5.59 16.52
N HIS A 234 -5.28 5.16 15.41
CA HIS A 234 -4.70 6.09 14.45
C HIS A 234 -5.79 6.82 13.65
N VAL A 235 -6.85 6.11 13.29
CA VAL A 235 -8.04 6.71 12.68
C VAL A 235 -8.75 7.63 13.65
N ASP A 236 -8.91 7.22 14.92
CA ASP A 236 -9.55 8.02 15.96
C ASP A 236 -8.77 9.31 16.23
N ALA A 237 -7.43 9.26 16.22
CA ALA A 237 -6.59 10.45 16.34
C ALA A 237 -6.83 11.45 15.19
N ALA A 238 -6.87 10.98 13.94
CA ALA A 238 -7.20 11.82 12.78
C ALA A 238 -8.62 12.37 12.87
N MET A 239 -9.59 11.53 13.24
CA MET A 239 -10.99 11.93 13.42
C MET A 239 -11.18 13.01 14.48
N SER A 240 -10.39 12.98 15.56
CA SER A 240 -10.46 13.99 16.62
C SER A 240 -10.12 15.40 16.12
N HIS A 241 -9.18 15.52 15.17
CA HIS A 241 -8.86 16.78 14.49
C HIS A 241 -10.01 17.22 13.57
N ILE A 242 -10.52 16.28 12.75
CA ILE A 242 -11.62 16.57 11.82
C ILE A 242 -12.86 17.06 12.56
N GLN A 243 -13.19 16.48 13.72
CA GLN A 243 -14.32 16.89 14.56
C GLN A 243 -14.16 18.31 15.13
N GLN A 244 -12.91 18.78 15.29
CA GLN A 244 -12.58 20.15 15.68
C GLN A 244 -12.49 21.11 14.48
N LEU A 245 -12.87 20.68 13.29
CA LEU A 245 -12.75 21.42 12.02
C LEU A 245 -11.29 21.75 11.65
N LEU A 246 -10.37 20.90 12.08
CA LEU A 246 -8.95 20.99 11.72
C LEU A 246 -8.57 19.82 10.79
N PRO A 247 -7.60 20.01 9.88
CA PRO A 247 -7.05 18.89 9.14
C PRO A 247 -6.33 17.93 10.09
N PRO A 248 -6.24 16.63 9.77
CA PRO A 248 -5.34 15.71 10.48
C PRO A 248 -3.90 16.26 10.49
N PRO A 249 -3.09 15.90 11.50
CA PRO A 249 -1.70 16.36 11.55
C PRO A 249 -0.91 15.95 10.31
N GLN A 250 0.01 16.81 9.88
CA GLN A 250 0.89 16.47 8.75
C GLN A 250 1.94 15.45 9.19
N HIS A 251 2.25 14.52 8.29
CA HIS A 251 3.46 13.72 8.38
C HIS A 251 4.63 14.59 7.89
N GLU A 252 5.67 14.68 8.69
CA GLU A 252 6.92 15.31 8.29
C GLU A 252 7.73 14.26 7.49
N ALA A 253 7.90 14.52 6.20
CA ALA A 253 8.64 13.65 5.28
C ALA A 253 10.15 13.85 5.41
#